data_ad5d9b3a4bf9ab19f825619498f7c98d
#
_entry.id   ad5d9b3a4bf9ab19f825619498f7c98d
#
_cell.length_a   1.000
_cell.length_b   1.000
_cell.length_c   1.000
_cell.angle_alpha   90.00
_cell.angle_beta   90.00
_cell.angle_gamma   90.00
#
_symmetry.space_group_name_H-M   'P 1'
#
loop_
_entity.id
_entity.type
_entity.pdbx_description
1 polymer ?
#
loop_
_entity_poly.entity_id
_entity_poly.type
_entity_poly.pdbx_seq_one_letter_code
_entity_poly.pdbx_strand_id
1 'polypeptide(L)'
;FGDTQKFRRKLTSECPATIGTVPIYDAVVYYHKALKDITAQEWLDVVEMHAKDGVDFMTIHCGINKATAKKFRADKRLMNIVSRGGSIIYAWMEMTGNENPFFEYYDRVLEICREYDVTMSLGDACRPGCIMDASDISQIEELVTLGELTRRAWEKDVQVMVEGPGHMPLNQIKANMEIQQTICKGAPFYVLGPLVTDIAPGYDHITAAIGGAIAATYGA
;
A
#
# COMPACT_ATOMS: atom_id res chain seq x y z
N PHE A 1 20.95 4.07 -5.28
CA PHE A 1 21.08 2.87 -6.09
C PHE A 1 21.06 3.15 -7.60
N GLY A 2 21.83 4.12 -8.11
CA GLY A 2 21.91 4.42 -9.53
C GLY A 2 20.67 5.15 -10.09
N ASP A 3 20.54 5.10 -11.41
CA ASP A 3 19.44 5.74 -12.13
C ASP A 3 18.21 4.81 -12.19
N THR A 4 17.29 5.00 -11.24
CA THR A 4 16.08 4.19 -11.11
C THR A 4 15.14 4.38 -12.30
N GLN A 5 15.05 5.58 -12.86
CA GLN A 5 14.20 5.87 -14.01
C GLN A 5 14.71 5.16 -15.27
N LYS A 6 16.02 5.20 -15.52
CA LYS A 6 16.61 4.49 -16.66
C LYS A 6 16.42 2.98 -16.55
N PHE A 7 16.57 2.42 -15.33
CA PHE A 7 16.32 1.01 -15.08
C PHE A 7 14.86 0.65 -15.34
N ARG A 8 13.92 1.45 -14.81
CA ARG A 8 12.47 1.23 -14.99
C ARG A 8 12.08 1.26 -16.47
N ARG A 9 12.50 2.27 -17.22
CA ARG A 9 12.23 2.38 -18.68
C ARG A 9 12.76 1.19 -19.46
N LYS A 10 13.95 0.73 -19.11
CA LYS A 10 14.51 -0.46 -19.75
C LYS A 10 13.67 -1.70 -19.40
N LEU A 11 13.27 -1.86 -18.15
CA LEU A 11 12.47 -2.98 -17.71
C LEU A 11 11.10 -3.02 -18.40
N THR A 12 10.38 -1.89 -18.44
CA THR A 12 9.06 -1.81 -19.09
C THR A 12 9.13 -2.02 -20.61
N SER A 13 10.25 -1.69 -21.26
CA SER A 13 10.41 -1.86 -22.70
C SER A 13 10.87 -3.26 -23.12
N GLU A 14 11.55 -4.01 -22.26
CA GLU A 14 12.18 -5.28 -22.62
C GLU A 14 11.57 -6.50 -21.92
N CYS A 15 10.92 -6.31 -20.77
CA CYS A 15 10.35 -7.41 -20.00
C CYS A 15 8.88 -7.66 -20.38
N PRO A 16 8.52 -8.89 -20.78
CA PRO A 16 7.14 -9.20 -21.14
C PRO A 16 6.22 -9.47 -19.94
N ALA A 17 6.75 -9.45 -18.72
CA ALA A 17 5.98 -9.64 -17.50
C ALA A 17 5.40 -8.31 -17.02
N THR A 18 4.31 -8.36 -16.28
CA THR A 18 3.69 -7.22 -15.61
C THR A 18 4.68 -6.54 -14.66
N ILE A 19 4.88 -5.24 -14.82
CA ILE A 19 5.83 -4.44 -14.05
C ILE A 19 5.08 -3.53 -13.07
N GLY A 20 5.33 -3.75 -11.79
CA GLY A 20 4.80 -2.91 -10.71
C GLY A 20 5.88 -2.08 -10.03
N THR A 21 5.51 -0.90 -9.55
CA THR A 21 6.42 0.00 -8.84
C THR A 21 5.78 0.66 -7.62
N VAL A 22 6.63 1.25 -6.79
CA VAL A 22 6.23 1.99 -5.58
C VAL A 22 6.81 3.40 -5.65
N PRO A 23 6.10 4.37 -6.24
CA PRO A 23 6.64 5.70 -6.58
C PRO A 23 7.23 6.47 -5.40
N ILE A 24 6.70 6.29 -4.19
CA ILE A 24 7.16 6.98 -2.99
C ILE A 24 8.66 6.74 -2.70
N TYR A 25 9.21 5.59 -3.10
CA TYR A 25 10.64 5.32 -2.90
C TYR A 25 11.52 6.14 -3.82
N ASP A 26 11.05 6.38 -5.04
CA ASP A 26 11.76 7.21 -6.02
C ASP A 26 11.73 8.69 -5.61
N ALA A 27 10.62 9.19 -5.11
CA ALA A 27 10.49 10.60 -4.71
C ALA A 27 11.56 11.00 -3.69
N VAL A 28 11.81 10.15 -2.69
CA VAL A 28 12.81 10.41 -1.65
C VAL A 28 14.23 10.48 -2.21
N VAL A 29 14.51 9.74 -3.28
CA VAL A 29 15.83 9.69 -3.91
C VAL A 29 15.97 10.74 -5.02
N TYR A 30 14.94 10.91 -5.84
CA TYR A 30 14.95 11.74 -7.04
C TYR A 30 15.16 13.22 -6.76
N TYR A 31 14.47 13.76 -5.75
CA TYR A 31 14.55 15.21 -5.46
C TYR A 31 15.77 15.63 -4.67
N HIS A 32 16.54 14.72 -4.09
CA HIS A 32 17.71 15.04 -3.25
C HIS A 32 17.40 16.08 -2.15
N LYS A 33 16.19 16.07 -1.62
CA LYS A 33 15.70 16.98 -0.58
C LYS A 33 15.53 16.26 0.75
N ALA A 34 15.49 17.01 1.84
CA ALA A 34 14.99 16.46 3.09
C ALA A 34 13.50 16.10 2.94
N LEU A 35 13.06 15.03 3.59
CA LEU A 35 11.71 14.51 3.46
C LEU A 35 10.63 15.60 3.63
N LYS A 36 10.77 16.45 4.65
CA LYS A 36 9.85 17.56 4.95
C LYS A 36 9.75 18.64 3.86
N ASP A 37 10.74 18.71 2.99
CA ASP A 37 10.85 19.75 1.94
C ASP A 37 10.29 19.26 0.60
N ILE A 38 9.87 17.99 0.51
CA ILE A 38 9.16 17.46 -0.66
C ILE A 38 7.72 17.99 -0.60
N THR A 39 7.31 18.66 -1.66
CA THR A 39 5.96 19.24 -1.78
C THR A 39 4.91 18.19 -2.16
N ALA A 40 3.64 18.46 -1.89
CA ALA A 40 2.54 17.61 -2.32
C ALA A 40 2.55 17.39 -3.85
N GLN A 41 2.85 18.43 -4.63
CA GLN A 41 2.95 18.32 -6.08
C GLN A 41 4.08 17.38 -6.52
N GLU A 42 5.25 17.46 -5.88
CA GLU A 42 6.38 16.57 -6.20
C GLU A 42 6.07 15.10 -5.91
N TRP A 43 5.25 14.80 -4.90
CA TRP A 43 4.74 13.43 -4.68
C TRP A 43 3.89 12.94 -5.85
N LEU A 44 3.01 13.79 -6.38
CA LEU A 44 2.15 13.47 -7.54
C LEU A 44 2.96 13.38 -8.84
N ASP A 45 3.95 14.27 -9.04
CA ASP A 45 4.81 14.27 -10.22
C ASP A 45 5.58 12.94 -10.37
N VAL A 46 6.01 12.35 -9.26
CA VAL A 46 6.69 11.04 -9.29
C VAL A 46 5.72 9.92 -9.64
N VAL A 47 4.47 9.97 -9.19
CA VAL A 47 3.43 9.01 -9.63
C VAL A 47 3.24 9.11 -11.16
N GLU A 48 3.09 10.32 -11.67
CA GLU A 48 2.93 10.54 -13.12
C GLU A 48 4.17 10.13 -13.92
N MET A 49 5.37 10.37 -13.38
CA MET A 49 6.63 9.92 -14.00
C MET A 49 6.68 8.40 -14.15
N HIS A 50 6.27 7.63 -13.14
CA HIS A 50 6.21 6.18 -13.22
C HIS A 50 5.18 5.70 -14.24
N ALA A 51 4.00 6.31 -14.26
CA ALA A 51 2.96 6.01 -15.24
C ALA A 51 3.45 6.25 -16.68
N LYS A 52 4.09 7.40 -16.94
CA LYS A 52 4.72 7.74 -18.24
C LYS A 52 5.82 6.77 -18.67
N ASP A 53 6.51 6.16 -17.73
CA ASP A 53 7.55 5.17 -18.03
C ASP A 53 6.94 3.78 -18.38
N GLY A 54 5.61 3.63 -18.38
CA GLY A 54 4.91 2.45 -18.88
C GLY A 54 4.79 1.30 -17.89
N VAL A 55 4.69 1.59 -16.58
CA VAL A 55 4.43 0.55 -15.58
C VAL A 55 2.97 0.09 -15.64
N ASP A 56 2.72 -1.18 -15.33
CA ASP A 56 1.38 -1.77 -15.39
C ASP A 56 0.58 -1.52 -14.11
N PHE A 57 1.25 -1.43 -12.95
CA PHE A 57 0.59 -1.06 -11.70
C PHE A 57 1.52 -0.28 -10.76
N MET A 58 0.92 0.46 -9.83
CA MET A 58 1.66 1.21 -8.81
C MET A 58 1.06 1.00 -7.44
N THR A 59 1.92 0.70 -6.46
CA THR A 59 1.52 0.70 -5.04
C THR A 59 1.60 2.12 -4.49
N ILE A 60 0.46 2.64 -4.04
CA ILE A 60 0.32 3.99 -3.51
C ILE A 60 -0.40 3.91 -2.15
N HIS A 61 0.22 4.44 -1.09
CA HIS A 61 -0.29 4.40 0.27
C HIS A 61 -1.28 5.54 0.52
N CYS A 62 -2.48 5.42 -0.05
CA CYS A 62 -3.55 6.42 0.08
C CYS A 62 -4.39 6.25 1.36
N GLY A 63 -4.36 5.09 2.01
CA GLY A 63 -5.25 4.75 3.14
C GLY A 63 -4.92 5.50 4.43
N ILE A 64 -3.64 5.75 4.68
CA ILE A 64 -3.23 6.52 5.85
C ILE A 64 -3.49 8.01 5.62
N ASN A 65 -4.28 8.62 6.51
CA ASN A 65 -4.64 10.04 6.50
C ASN A 65 -4.58 10.60 7.93
N LYS A 66 -4.87 11.89 8.14
CA LYS A 66 -4.84 12.49 9.48
C LYS A 66 -5.75 11.80 10.50
N ALA A 67 -6.88 11.27 10.08
CA ALA A 67 -7.80 10.56 10.97
C ALA A 67 -7.24 9.20 11.39
N THR A 68 -6.75 8.40 10.44
CA THR A 68 -6.08 7.12 10.71
C THR A 68 -4.79 7.33 11.51
N ALA A 69 -3.99 8.35 11.17
CA ALA A 69 -2.77 8.72 11.90
C ALA A 69 -3.04 9.11 13.36
N LYS A 70 -4.15 9.81 13.63
CA LYS A 70 -4.57 10.12 15.01
C LYS A 70 -4.91 8.85 15.81
N LYS A 71 -5.61 7.90 15.20
CA LYS A 71 -5.94 6.62 15.83
C LYS A 71 -4.67 5.78 16.04
N PHE A 72 -3.81 5.71 15.03
CA PHE A 72 -2.52 5.04 15.12
C PHE A 72 -1.68 5.55 16.30
N ARG A 73 -1.61 6.86 16.53
CA ARG A 73 -0.90 7.42 17.70
C ARG A 73 -1.53 7.05 19.05
N ALA A 74 -2.83 6.84 19.08
CA ALA A 74 -3.54 6.42 20.29
C ALA A 74 -3.43 4.90 20.54
N ASP A 75 -3.17 4.15 19.49
CA ASP A 75 -2.96 2.71 19.52
C ASP A 75 -1.56 2.36 20.04
N LYS A 76 -1.47 1.36 20.88
CA LYS A 76 -0.17 0.95 21.47
C LYS A 76 0.38 -0.25 20.72
N ARG A 77 0.66 -0.08 19.44
CA ARG A 77 1.27 -1.13 18.63
C ARG A 77 2.65 -1.51 19.14
N LEU A 78 2.95 -2.80 19.07
CA LEU A 78 4.27 -3.33 19.40
C LEU A 78 5.30 -2.97 18.31
N MET A 79 4.93 -3.10 17.04
CA MET A 79 5.84 -2.94 15.90
C MET A 79 5.67 -1.62 15.12
N ASN A 80 4.82 -0.73 15.57
CA ASN A 80 4.53 0.53 14.85
C ASN A 80 4.13 0.33 13.36
N ILE A 81 4.64 1.18 12.45
CA ILE A 81 4.42 1.08 10.99
C ILE A 81 5.59 0.32 10.36
N VAL A 82 5.35 -0.88 9.90
CA VAL A 82 6.35 -1.73 9.24
C VAL A 82 6.37 -1.58 7.71
N SER A 83 5.33 -0.99 7.14
CA SER A 83 5.30 -0.62 5.73
C SER A 83 6.31 0.48 5.45
N ARG A 84 7.28 0.24 4.54
CA ARG A 84 8.27 1.24 4.18
C ARG A 84 7.62 2.49 3.57
N GLY A 85 6.74 2.32 2.59
CA GLY A 85 6.04 3.44 1.96
C GLY A 85 5.10 4.14 2.95
N GLY A 86 4.37 3.37 3.75
CA GLY A 86 3.51 3.89 4.82
C GLY A 86 4.28 4.71 5.85
N SER A 87 5.46 4.25 6.29
CA SER A 87 6.29 4.99 7.26
C SER A 87 6.86 6.28 6.69
N ILE A 88 7.24 6.31 5.40
CA ILE A 88 7.73 7.51 4.74
C ILE A 88 6.63 8.58 4.68
N ILE A 89 5.44 8.24 4.20
CA ILE A 89 4.37 9.22 4.10
C ILE A 89 3.86 9.65 5.47
N TYR A 90 3.76 8.74 6.44
CA TYR A 90 3.42 9.07 7.80
C TYR A 90 4.42 10.07 8.43
N ALA A 91 5.72 9.81 8.26
CA ALA A 91 6.77 10.71 8.74
C ALA A 91 6.68 12.10 8.07
N TRP A 92 6.39 12.15 6.77
CA TRP A 92 6.16 13.41 6.07
C TRP A 92 4.96 14.18 6.64
N MET A 93 3.85 13.50 6.87
CA MET A 93 2.65 14.10 7.50
C MET A 93 2.96 14.66 8.89
N GLU A 94 3.70 13.92 9.72
CA GLU A 94 4.09 14.36 11.07
C GLU A 94 5.05 15.56 11.04
N MET A 95 6.01 15.58 10.11
CA MET A 95 7.00 16.66 9.99
C MET A 95 6.39 17.97 9.45
N THR A 96 5.42 17.85 8.54
CA THR A 96 4.84 19.00 7.84
C THR A 96 3.53 19.47 8.44
N GLY A 97 2.83 18.62 9.17
CA GLY A 97 1.46 18.84 9.63
C GLY A 97 0.41 18.79 8.51
N ASN A 98 0.80 18.44 7.28
CA ASN A 98 -0.08 18.35 6.13
C ASN A 98 -0.82 16.99 6.06
N GLU A 99 -1.86 16.93 5.23
CA GLU A 99 -2.54 15.69 4.90
C GLU A 99 -1.68 14.85 3.95
N ASN A 100 -1.90 13.54 3.92
CA ASN A 100 -1.31 12.66 2.93
C ASN A 100 -1.68 13.13 1.51
N PRO A 101 -0.74 13.55 0.67
CA PRO A 101 -1.06 14.09 -0.65
C PRO A 101 -1.72 13.07 -1.57
N PHE A 102 -1.46 11.77 -1.40
CA PHE A 102 -2.12 10.72 -2.19
C PHE A 102 -3.58 10.51 -1.76
N PHE A 103 -3.93 10.84 -0.53
CA PHE A 103 -5.31 10.87 -0.05
C PHE A 103 -6.01 12.18 -0.42
N GLU A 104 -5.36 13.31 -0.16
CA GLU A 104 -5.92 14.65 -0.40
C GLU A 104 -6.20 14.91 -1.89
N TYR A 105 -5.26 14.51 -2.75
CA TYR A 105 -5.37 14.65 -4.20
C TYR A 105 -5.65 13.33 -4.91
N TYR A 106 -6.45 12.46 -4.27
CA TYR A 106 -6.74 11.13 -4.80
C TYR A 106 -7.33 11.15 -6.21
N ASP A 107 -8.21 12.11 -6.51
CA ASP A 107 -8.78 12.26 -7.85
C ASP A 107 -7.71 12.53 -8.92
N ARG A 108 -6.65 13.30 -8.58
CA ARG A 108 -5.51 13.50 -9.50
C ARG A 108 -4.71 12.20 -9.71
N VAL A 109 -4.54 11.42 -8.67
CA VAL A 109 -3.90 10.09 -8.79
C VAL A 109 -4.73 9.19 -9.71
N LEU A 110 -6.05 9.19 -9.57
CA LEU A 110 -6.95 8.43 -10.44
C LEU A 110 -6.90 8.90 -11.91
N GLU A 111 -6.85 10.22 -12.14
CA GLU A 111 -6.67 10.76 -13.49
C GLU A 111 -5.39 10.24 -14.16
N ILE A 112 -4.27 10.23 -13.43
CA ILE A 112 -2.99 9.68 -13.91
C ILE A 112 -3.15 8.19 -14.23
N CYS A 113 -3.70 7.41 -13.31
CA CYS A 113 -3.88 5.97 -13.51
C CYS A 113 -4.76 5.67 -14.74
N ARG A 114 -5.84 6.43 -14.91
CA ARG A 114 -6.74 6.29 -16.06
C ARG A 114 -6.08 6.69 -17.39
N GLU A 115 -5.35 7.81 -17.41
CA GLU A 115 -4.67 8.33 -18.61
C GLU A 115 -3.65 7.34 -19.18
N TYR A 116 -2.92 6.68 -18.27
CA TYR A 116 -1.83 5.76 -18.63
C TYR A 116 -2.20 4.28 -18.51
N ASP A 117 -3.48 3.97 -18.26
CA ASP A 117 -3.98 2.58 -18.07
C ASP A 117 -3.21 1.79 -17.00
N VAL A 118 -2.98 2.41 -15.86
CA VAL A 118 -2.22 1.85 -14.74
C VAL A 118 -3.17 1.33 -13.66
N THR A 119 -3.03 0.07 -13.28
CA THR A 119 -3.74 -0.50 -12.13
C THR A 119 -3.22 0.08 -10.82
N MET A 120 -4.12 0.53 -9.95
CA MET A 120 -3.75 1.00 -8.63
C MET A 120 -3.69 -0.17 -7.64
N SER A 121 -2.53 -0.34 -7.00
CA SER A 121 -2.38 -1.16 -5.79
C SER A 121 -2.49 -0.23 -4.57
N LEU A 122 -3.60 -0.31 -3.85
CA LEU A 122 -3.83 0.49 -2.65
C LEU A 122 -3.03 -0.09 -1.49
N GLY A 123 -1.92 0.59 -1.15
CA GLY A 123 -0.97 0.14 -0.14
C GLY A 123 -1.51 0.27 1.27
N ASP A 124 -1.25 -0.73 2.10
CA ASP A 124 -1.63 -0.81 3.51
C ASP A 124 -0.50 -0.30 4.43
N ALA A 125 -0.52 0.97 4.78
CA ALA A 125 0.46 1.57 5.68
C ALA A 125 0.41 0.94 7.08
N CYS A 126 -0.79 0.62 7.55
CA CYS A 126 -1.06 0.11 8.89
C CYS A 126 -1.15 -1.44 8.97
N ARG A 127 -0.62 -2.17 7.99
CA ARG A 127 -0.54 -3.64 8.13
C ARG A 127 0.24 -4.03 9.38
N PRO A 128 -0.15 -5.13 10.09
CA PRO A 128 0.54 -5.56 11.29
C PRO A 128 1.94 -6.11 10.97
N GLY A 129 2.92 -5.77 11.81
CA GLY A 129 4.29 -6.30 11.74
C GLY A 129 4.54 -7.50 12.64
N CYS A 130 3.57 -7.84 13.48
CA CYS A 130 3.57 -9.03 14.33
C CYS A 130 2.14 -9.47 14.63
N ILE A 131 1.97 -10.68 15.14
CA ILE A 131 0.64 -11.23 15.47
C ILE A 131 -0.08 -10.46 16.58
N MET A 132 0.64 -9.75 17.44
CA MET A 132 0.05 -8.96 18.52
C MET A 132 -0.65 -7.69 18.01
N ASP A 133 -0.22 -7.16 16.88
CA ASP A 133 -0.80 -5.97 16.25
C ASP A 133 -1.88 -6.33 15.21
N ALA A 134 -2.11 -7.63 14.98
CA ALA A 134 -3.07 -8.09 13.97
C ALA A 134 -4.51 -7.73 14.33
N SER A 135 -5.25 -7.25 13.34
CA SER A 135 -6.65 -6.87 13.46
C SER A 135 -6.91 -5.75 14.48
N ASP A 136 -5.92 -4.91 14.74
CA ASP A 136 -6.08 -3.75 15.59
C ASP A 136 -6.91 -2.64 14.91
N ILE A 137 -7.21 -1.60 15.68
CA ILE A 137 -8.02 -0.50 15.19
C ILE A 137 -7.36 0.25 14.01
N SER A 138 -6.03 0.33 13.99
CA SER A 138 -5.28 1.02 12.95
C SER A 138 -5.38 0.28 11.62
N GLN A 139 -5.21 -1.04 11.63
CA GLN A 139 -5.35 -1.89 10.45
C GLN A 139 -6.78 -1.84 9.89
N ILE A 140 -7.78 -2.00 10.74
CA ILE A 140 -9.19 -2.04 10.30
C ILE A 140 -9.68 -0.68 9.82
N GLU A 141 -9.30 0.40 10.48
CA GLU A 141 -9.67 1.76 10.06
C GLU A 141 -9.06 2.13 8.70
N GLU A 142 -7.80 1.76 8.46
CA GLU A 142 -7.21 1.94 7.14
C GLU A 142 -7.94 1.12 6.09
N LEU A 143 -8.28 -0.14 6.38
CA LEU A 143 -9.03 -0.99 5.45
C LEU A 143 -10.39 -0.38 5.08
N VAL A 144 -11.10 0.23 6.04
CA VAL A 144 -12.35 0.96 5.75
C VAL A 144 -12.11 2.11 4.79
N THR A 145 -11.04 2.87 4.99
CA THR A 145 -10.63 3.95 4.07
C THR A 145 -10.30 3.40 2.68
N LEU A 146 -9.54 2.30 2.59
CA LEU A 146 -9.19 1.65 1.33
C LEU A 146 -10.43 1.16 0.58
N GLY A 147 -11.45 0.68 1.27
CA GLY A 147 -12.72 0.30 0.66
C GLY A 147 -13.47 1.49 0.05
N GLU A 148 -13.45 2.66 0.68
CA GLU A 148 -14.02 3.88 0.10
C GLU A 148 -13.22 4.34 -1.13
N LEU A 149 -11.90 4.32 -1.06
CA LEU A 149 -11.03 4.69 -2.16
C LEU A 149 -11.18 3.72 -3.35
N THR A 150 -11.36 2.43 -3.08
CA THR A 150 -11.66 1.43 -4.12
C THR A 150 -12.91 1.78 -4.91
N ARG A 151 -14.01 2.12 -4.22
CA ARG A 151 -15.25 2.53 -4.87
C ARG A 151 -15.05 3.77 -5.74
N ARG A 152 -14.35 4.79 -5.24
CA ARG A 152 -14.06 6.02 -6.00
C ARG A 152 -13.19 5.74 -7.23
N ALA A 153 -12.24 4.80 -7.16
CA ALA A 153 -11.42 4.41 -8.28
C ALA A 153 -12.26 3.75 -9.38
N TRP A 154 -13.14 2.84 -9.02
CA TRP A 154 -14.04 2.19 -9.99
C TRP A 154 -15.01 3.17 -10.65
N GLU A 155 -15.52 4.18 -9.93
CA GLU A 155 -16.33 5.26 -10.50
C GLU A 155 -15.58 6.10 -11.55
N LYS A 156 -14.25 6.02 -11.56
CA LYS A 156 -13.36 6.69 -12.51
C LYS A 156 -12.73 5.73 -13.55
N ASP A 157 -13.25 4.50 -13.66
CA ASP A 157 -12.74 3.45 -14.55
C ASP A 157 -11.26 3.07 -14.27
N VAL A 158 -10.80 3.12 -13.03
CA VAL A 158 -9.45 2.71 -12.62
C VAL A 158 -9.52 1.35 -11.95
N GLN A 159 -8.74 0.39 -12.45
CA GLN A 159 -8.59 -0.92 -11.84
C GLN A 159 -7.85 -0.82 -10.50
N VAL A 160 -8.29 -1.62 -9.53
CA VAL A 160 -7.74 -1.62 -8.17
C VAL A 160 -7.47 -3.04 -7.71
N MET A 161 -6.35 -3.23 -7.03
CA MET A 161 -6.13 -4.28 -6.05
C MET A 161 -5.79 -3.63 -4.70
N VAL A 162 -6.12 -4.30 -3.61
CA VAL A 162 -5.89 -3.79 -2.25
C VAL A 162 -4.80 -4.61 -1.59
N GLU A 163 -3.81 -3.95 -1.00
CA GLU A 163 -2.83 -4.64 -0.15
C GLU A 163 -3.44 -5.00 1.20
N GLY A 164 -3.02 -6.11 1.76
CA GLY A 164 -3.53 -6.65 3.00
C GLY A 164 -2.47 -7.10 3.98
N PRO A 165 -2.90 -7.64 5.12
CA PRO A 165 -2.03 -7.94 6.23
C PRO A 165 -1.02 -9.04 5.92
N GLY A 166 0.10 -9.00 6.66
CA GLY A 166 1.11 -10.04 6.68
C GLY A 166 1.04 -10.87 7.96
N HIS A 167 1.56 -10.31 9.04
CA HIS A 167 1.65 -11.02 10.32
C HIS A 167 0.33 -11.06 11.05
N MET A 168 -0.30 -12.26 11.15
CA MET A 168 -1.50 -12.45 11.96
C MET A 168 -1.66 -13.92 12.40
N PRO A 169 -2.39 -14.19 13.48
CA PRO A 169 -2.72 -15.55 13.89
C PRO A 169 -3.60 -16.25 12.83
N LEU A 170 -3.39 -17.56 12.64
CA LEU A 170 -4.13 -18.37 11.67
C LEU A 170 -5.65 -18.23 11.77
N ASN A 171 -6.17 -18.18 12.98
CA ASN A 171 -7.61 -18.07 13.24
C ASN A 171 -8.20 -16.68 12.87
N GLN A 172 -7.39 -15.67 12.61
CA GLN A 172 -7.83 -14.35 12.19
C GLN A 172 -7.82 -14.15 10.68
N ILE A 173 -7.14 -15.00 9.91
CA ILE A 173 -7.00 -14.86 8.46
C ILE A 173 -8.37 -14.84 7.79
N LYS A 174 -9.22 -15.83 8.07
CA LYS A 174 -10.57 -15.91 7.52
C LYS A 174 -11.36 -14.61 7.76
N ALA A 175 -11.41 -14.14 8.99
CA ALA A 175 -12.16 -12.93 9.34
C ALA A 175 -11.65 -11.70 8.58
N ASN A 176 -10.32 -11.55 8.44
CA ASN A 176 -9.73 -10.45 7.67
C ASN A 176 -10.10 -10.51 6.19
N MET A 177 -10.10 -11.70 5.58
CA MET A 177 -10.52 -11.88 4.19
C MET A 177 -12.01 -11.51 4.02
N GLU A 178 -12.88 -12.01 4.88
CA GLU A 178 -14.33 -11.73 4.82
C GLU A 178 -14.64 -10.24 5.04
N ILE A 179 -13.94 -9.57 5.94
CA ILE A 179 -14.05 -8.12 6.16
C ILE A 179 -13.64 -7.36 4.89
N GLN A 180 -12.50 -7.69 4.31
CA GLN A 180 -12.03 -7.03 3.08
C GLN A 180 -13.00 -7.25 1.92
N GLN A 181 -13.43 -8.48 1.68
CA GLN A 181 -14.40 -8.80 0.64
C GLN A 181 -15.69 -7.97 0.77
N THR A 182 -16.12 -7.75 2.00
CA THR A 182 -17.31 -6.95 2.30
C THR A 182 -17.08 -5.47 2.07
N ILE A 183 -16.01 -4.92 2.66
CA ILE A 183 -15.71 -3.48 2.64
C ILE A 183 -15.25 -3.03 1.25
N CYS A 184 -14.34 -3.80 0.64
CA CYS A 184 -13.77 -3.48 -0.68
C CYS A 184 -14.57 -4.10 -1.85
N LYS A 185 -15.77 -4.64 -1.59
CA LYS A 185 -16.72 -5.10 -2.62
C LYS A 185 -16.14 -6.14 -3.58
N GLY A 186 -15.29 -7.03 -3.09
CA GLY A 186 -14.68 -8.08 -3.89
C GLY A 186 -13.47 -7.63 -4.73
N ALA A 187 -12.87 -6.49 -4.43
CA ALA A 187 -11.60 -6.11 -5.04
C ALA A 187 -10.52 -7.16 -4.74
N PRO A 188 -9.64 -7.48 -5.71
CA PRO A 188 -8.51 -8.38 -5.47
C PRO A 188 -7.73 -7.98 -4.23
N PHE A 189 -7.41 -8.95 -3.37
CA PHE A 189 -6.72 -8.72 -2.11
C PHE A 189 -5.33 -9.32 -2.15
N TYR A 190 -4.31 -8.47 -2.21
CA TYR A 190 -2.92 -8.87 -2.18
C TYR A 190 -2.44 -8.95 -0.74
N VAL A 191 -2.35 -10.14 -0.19
CA VAL A 191 -1.85 -10.35 1.17
C VAL A 191 -0.33 -10.47 1.17
N LEU A 192 0.32 -9.89 2.18
CA LEU A 192 1.76 -9.98 2.33
C LEU A 192 2.16 -11.42 2.67
N GLY A 193 3.15 -11.98 1.93
CA GLY A 193 3.55 -13.37 2.02
C GLY A 193 3.83 -13.95 3.41
N PRO A 194 4.33 -13.21 4.42
CA PRO A 194 4.64 -13.78 5.71
C PRO A 194 3.46 -13.89 6.69
N LEU A 195 2.29 -14.32 6.27
CA LEU A 195 1.24 -14.68 7.22
C LEU A 195 1.76 -15.69 8.26
N VAL A 196 1.58 -15.38 9.54
CA VAL A 196 2.01 -16.16 10.72
C VAL A 196 3.53 -16.34 10.91
N THR A 197 4.40 -15.52 10.32
CA THR A 197 5.86 -15.67 10.37
C THR A 197 6.47 -15.57 11.77
N ASP A 198 5.98 -14.72 12.63
CA ASP A 198 6.50 -14.56 13.99
C ASP A 198 6.18 -15.74 14.92
N ILE A 199 5.42 -16.73 14.46
CA ILE A 199 5.21 -18.02 15.15
C ILE A 199 6.39 -18.97 14.91
N ALA A 200 6.99 -18.93 13.72
CA ALA A 200 8.03 -19.86 13.30
C ALA A 200 9.17 -19.12 12.57
N PRO A 201 9.96 -18.30 13.30
CA PRO A 201 11.05 -17.54 12.71
C PRO A 201 12.08 -18.46 12.04
N GLY A 202 12.49 -18.08 10.81
CA GLY A 202 13.36 -18.88 9.97
C GLY A 202 12.62 -19.91 9.07
N TYR A 203 11.32 -20.12 9.31
CA TYR A 203 10.46 -20.99 8.48
C TYR A 203 9.39 -20.19 7.73
N ASP A 204 9.71 -18.96 7.37
CA ASP A 204 8.79 -18.00 6.75
C ASP A 204 8.11 -18.52 5.49
N HIS A 205 8.85 -19.27 4.66
CA HIS A 205 8.35 -19.90 3.44
C HIS A 205 7.26 -20.97 3.73
N ILE A 206 7.35 -21.67 4.88
CA ILE A 206 6.36 -22.68 5.28
C ILE A 206 5.11 -21.96 5.83
N THR A 207 5.30 -21.05 6.78
CA THR A 207 4.19 -20.33 7.40
C THR A 207 3.45 -19.43 6.40
N ALA A 208 4.17 -18.77 5.49
CA ALA A 208 3.58 -18.01 4.40
C ALA A 208 2.75 -18.88 3.45
N ALA A 209 3.24 -20.07 3.11
CA ALA A 209 2.47 -21.01 2.26
C ALA A 209 1.18 -21.46 2.95
N ILE A 210 1.23 -21.77 4.25
CA ILE A 210 0.03 -22.16 5.02
C ILE A 210 -0.96 -21.00 5.09
N GLY A 211 -0.50 -19.82 5.53
CA GLY A 211 -1.35 -18.65 5.67
C GLY A 211 -1.92 -18.16 4.33
N GLY A 212 -1.09 -18.19 3.27
CA GLY A 212 -1.51 -17.84 1.91
C GLY A 212 -2.57 -18.79 1.36
N ALA A 213 -2.44 -20.09 1.57
CA ALA A 213 -3.44 -21.07 1.16
C ALA A 213 -4.79 -20.86 1.88
N ILE A 214 -4.75 -20.53 3.18
CA ILE A 214 -5.97 -20.19 3.94
C ILE A 214 -6.58 -18.90 3.38
N ALA A 215 -5.79 -17.86 3.18
CA ALA A 215 -6.27 -16.60 2.64
C ALA A 215 -6.93 -16.79 1.26
N ALA A 216 -6.29 -17.50 0.35
CA ALA A 216 -6.82 -17.80 -0.97
C ALA A 216 -8.15 -18.59 -0.92
N THR A 217 -8.33 -19.46 0.08
CA THR A 217 -9.60 -20.19 0.28
C THR A 217 -10.75 -19.25 0.60
N TYR A 218 -10.48 -18.08 1.17
CA TYR A 218 -11.46 -17.08 1.59
C TYR A 218 -11.44 -15.79 0.76
N GLY A 219 -10.81 -15.77 -0.41
CA GLY A 219 -10.95 -14.72 -1.40
C GLY A 219 -9.79 -13.74 -1.53
N ALA A 220 -8.59 -14.11 -1.06
CA ALA A 220 -7.37 -13.34 -1.36
C ALA A 220 -6.87 -13.62 -2.77
#